data_e1e8570deb36065af17bb756dc4c5964
#
_entry.id   e1e8570deb36065af17bb756dc4c5964
#
_cell.length_a   1.000
_cell.length_b   1.000
_cell.length_c   1.000
_cell.angle_alpha   90.00
_cell.angle_beta   90.00
_cell.angle_gamma   90.00
#
_symmetry.space_group_name_H-M   'P 1'
#
loop_
_entity.id
_entity.type
_entity.pdbx_description
1 polymer ?
#
loop_
_entity_poly.entity_id
_entity_poly.type
_entity_poly.pdbx_seq_one_letter_code
_entity_poly.pdbx_strand_id
1 'polypeptide(L)'
;MEEYNNQSVRIEVGTLINQGWELTKKHFPAFLLVMILGCMVSSLYEVAYYGPYLGTVLNYGPDVTEEQMIESLIENGEIWNWVGWIIVAAVISFFVGYFLSIITYRMLNTAIKGEKIDLTAEFKNAFRGYWFFLGAYLVYSIIIVMGMICCILPGIYLAIRLMFTPMIAANHPEVAFSDAFSRSWQMTKGHFWILLWLGIVVIGINIIGLICCCVG
;
A
#
# COMPACT_ATOMS: atom_id res chain seq x y z
N MET A 1 -40.49 -0.76 6.48
CA MET A 1 -39.61 -1.75 7.14
C MET A 1 -39.42 -2.87 6.13
N GLU A 2 -38.38 -2.72 5.30
CA GLU A 2 -38.02 -3.77 4.31
C GLU A 2 -37.31 -4.88 5.09
N GLU A 3 -37.85 -6.06 4.99
CA GLU A 3 -37.31 -7.32 5.46
C GLU A 3 -35.97 -7.56 4.77
N TYR A 4 -34.87 -7.29 5.47
CA TYR A 4 -33.52 -7.61 5.00
C TYR A 4 -33.41 -9.16 5.01
N ASN A 5 -33.68 -9.73 3.86
CA ASN A 5 -33.63 -11.17 3.63
C ASN A 5 -32.23 -11.69 3.97
N ASN A 6 -32.13 -12.35 5.10
CA ASN A 6 -30.92 -12.89 5.72
C ASN A 6 -30.49 -14.19 4.98
N GLN A 7 -30.30 -14.10 3.64
CA GLN A 7 -29.55 -15.11 2.92
C GLN A 7 -28.10 -14.96 3.34
N SER A 8 -27.64 -15.88 4.16
CA SER A 8 -26.21 -16.06 4.45
C SER A 8 -25.50 -16.41 3.14
N VAL A 9 -25.05 -15.41 2.40
CA VAL A 9 -24.18 -15.57 1.25
C VAL A 9 -22.92 -16.24 1.79
N ARG A 10 -22.74 -17.53 1.52
CA ARG A 10 -21.47 -18.22 1.78
C ARG A 10 -20.41 -17.58 0.90
N ILE A 11 -19.69 -16.63 1.46
CA ILE A 11 -18.57 -16.01 0.78
C ILE A 11 -17.43 -17.04 0.79
N GLU A 12 -17.16 -17.64 -0.37
CA GLU A 12 -16.04 -18.55 -0.54
C GLU A 12 -14.81 -17.76 -0.97
N VAL A 13 -13.67 -17.96 -0.29
CA VAL A 13 -12.40 -17.25 -0.59
C VAL A 13 -11.99 -17.44 -2.05
N GLY A 14 -12.20 -18.64 -2.62
CA GLY A 14 -11.91 -18.92 -4.04
C GLY A 14 -12.73 -18.05 -5.00
N THR A 15 -13.99 -17.81 -4.68
CA THR A 15 -14.86 -16.94 -5.48
C THR A 15 -14.38 -15.48 -5.44
N LEU A 16 -13.96 -15.00 -4.27
CA LEU A 16 -13.42 -13.64 -4.12
C LEU A 16 -12.14 -13.45 -4.93
N ILE A 17 -11.23 -14.43 -4.89
CA ILE A 17 -9.99 -14.39 -5.65
C ILE A 17 -10.28 -14.38 -7.17
N ASN A 18 -11.19 -15.24 -7.65
CA ASN A 18 -11.57 -15.26 -9.05
C ASN A 18 -12.21 -13.95 -9.51
N GLN A 19 -13.12 -13.40 -8.72
CA GLN A 19 -13.73 -12.09 -9.03
C GLN A 19 -12.68 -10.99 -9.09
N GLY A 20 -11.75 -10.94 -8.13
CA GLY A 20 -10.63 -9.99 -8.13
C GLY A 20 -9.73 -10.14 -9.36
N TRP A 21 -9.45 -11.37 -9.75
CA TRP A 21 -8.65 -11.69 -10.93
C TRP A 21 -9.33 -11.25 -12.24
N GLU A 22 -10.61 -11.53 -12.40
CA GLU A 22 -11.38 -11.10 -13.58
C GLU A 22 -11.50 -9.57 -13.65
N LEU A 23 -11.70 -8.90 -12.50
CA LEU A 23 -11.73 -7.45 -12.42
C LEU A 23 -10.37 -6.83 -12.84
N THR A 24 -9.27 -7.41 -12.36
CA THR A 24 -7.92 -6.99 -12.69
C THR A 24 -7.62 -7.16 -14.17
N LYS A 25 -7.99 -8.29 -14.77
CA LYS A 25 -7.83 -8.53 -16.21
C LYS A 25 -8.59 -7.52 -17.06
N LYS A 26 -9.82 -7.23 -16.68
CA LYS A 26 -10.70 -6.29 -17.41
C LYS A 26 -10.12 -4.88 -17.46
N HIS A 27 -9.44 -4.44 -16.39
CA HIS A 27 -8.88 -3.09 -16.25
C HIS A 27 -7.35 -3.11 -16.19
N PHE A 28 -6.73 -4.19 -16.70
CA PHE A 28 -5.29 -4.44 -16.60
C PHE A 28 -4.40 -3.25 -17.01
N PRO A 29 -4.65 -2.54 -18.15
CA PRO A 29 -3.78 -1.45 -18.56
C PRO A 29 -3.74 -0.30 -17.55
N ALA A 30 -4.88 0.02 -16.93
CA ALA A 30 -4.96 1.11 -15.96
C ALA A 30 -4.24 0.75 -14.64
N PHE A 31 -4.43 -0.47 -14.13
CA PHE A 31 -3.70 -0.94 -12.94
C PHE A 31 -2.20 -1.08 -13.20
N LEU A 32 -1.82 -1.57 -14.39
CA LEU A 32 -0.41 -1.70 -14.78
C LEU A 32 0.29 -0.33 -14.79
N LEU A 33 -0.36 0.71 -15.33
CA LEU A 33 0.19 2.05 -15.36
C LEU A 33 0.48 2.57 -13.95
N VAL A 34 -0.48 2.45 -13.02
CA VAL A 34 -0.30 2.90 -11.63
C VAL A 34 0.79 2.07 -10.94
N MET A 35 0.88 0.77 -11.22
CA MET A 35 1.93 -0.10 -10.69
C MET A 35 3.32 0.32 -11.20
N ILE A 36 3.47 0.60 -12.49
CA ILE A 36 4.74 1.10 -13.06
C ILE A 36 5.13 2.42 -12.40
N LEU A 37 4.20 3.37 -12.24
CA LEU A 37 4.46 4.63 -11.55
C LEU A 37 4.90 4.38 -10.09
N GLY A 38 4.27 3.44 -9.40
CA GLY A 38 4.68 3.04 -8.05
C GLY A 38 6.10 2.49 -8.00
N CYS A 39 6.47 1.61 -8.93
CA CYS A 39 7.83 1.07 -9.04
C CYS A 39 8.85 2.18 -9.34
N MET A 40 8.53 3.12 -10.24
CA MET A 40 9.41 4.26 -10.52
C MET A 40 9.65 5.14 -9.29
N VAL A 41 8.61 5.37 -8.48
CA VAL A 41 8.74 6.15 -7.24
C VAL A 41 9.57 5.40 -6.19
N SER A 42 9.35 4.09 -6.04
CA SER A 42 10.13 3.26 -5.12
C SER A 42 11.61 3.22 -5.53
N SER A 43 11.91 3.16 -6.83
CA SER A 43 13.29 3.14 -7.32
C SER A 43 14.07 4.43 -7.03
N LEU A 44 13.41 5.57 -6.80
CA LEU A 44 14.09 6.81 -6.38
C LEU A 44 14.80 6.65 -5.03
N TYR A 45 14.14 5.95 -4.09
CA TYR A 45 14.74 5.67 -2.79
C TYR A 45 15.93 4.71 -2.93
N GLU A 46 15.79 3.65 -3.73
CA GLU A 46 16.85 2.68 -3.99
C GLU A 46 18.07 3.36 -4.63
N VAL A 47 17.87 4.21 -5.63
CA VAL A 47 18.94 4.97 -6.27
C VAL A 47 19.63 5.93 -5.28
N ALA A 48 18.87 6.59 -4.41
CA ALA A 48 19.44 7.47 -3.40
C ALA A 48 20.26 6.70 -2.35
N TYR A 49 19.84 5.49 -1.99
CA TYR A 49 20.52 4.64 -1.03
C TYR A 49 21.77 3.98 -1.61
N TYR A 50 21.64 3.32 -2.77
CA TYR A 50 22.72 2.54 -3.39
C TYR A 50 23.60 3.32 -4.34
N GLY A 51 23.25 4.56 -4.70
CA GLY A 51 24.06 5.39 -5.62
C GLY A 51 25.49 5.56 -5.16
N PRO A 52 25.78 5.96 -3.91
CA PRO A 52 27.15 6.05 -3.39
C PRO A 52 27.86 4.71 -3.33
N TYR A 53 27.16 3.61 -3.00
CA TYR A 53 27.71 2.27 -3.03
C TYR A 53 28.22 1.91 -4.43
N LEU A 54 27.44 2.17 -5.47
CA LEU A 54 27.86 1.96 -6.85
C LEU A 54 29.08 2.81 -7.20
N GLY A 55 29.13 4.06 -6.77
CA GLY A 55 30.28 4.95 -6.94
C GLY A 55 31.54 4.39 -6.28
N THR A 56 31.41 3.85 -5.07
CA THR A 56 32.52 3.22 -4.35
C THR A 56 32.99 1.94 -5.03
N VAL A 57 32.05 1.09 -5.48
CA VAL A 57 32.38 -0.14 -6.23
C VAL A 57 33.13 0.19 -7.52
N LEU A 58 32.76 1.24 -8.23
CA LEU A 58 33.43 1.65 -9.47
C LEU A 58 34.86 2.16 -9.21
N ASN A 59 35.13 2.75 -8.04
CA ASN A 59 36.44 3.28 -7.67
C ASN A 59 37.37 2.24 -7.02
N TYR A 60 36.81 1.34 -6.18
CA TYR A 60 37.61 0.43 -5.35
C TYR A 60 37.43 -1.05 -5.71
N GLY A 61 36.50 -1.39 -6.62
CA GLY A 61 36.21 -2.76 -7.06
C GLY A 61 34.95 -3.38 -6.44
N PRO A 62 34.55 -4.58 -6.90
CA PRO A 62 33.24 -5.19 -6.53
C PRO A 62 33.19 -5.77 -5.11
N ASP A 63 34.33 -5.91 -4.43
CA ASP A 63 34.44 -6.52 -3.11
C ASP A 63 34.21 -5.50 -1.95
N VAL A 64 33.73 -4.29 -2.27
CA VAL A 64 33.49 -3.24 -1.29
C VAL A 64 32.28 -3.59 -0.43
N THR A 65 32.44 -3.51 0.88
CA THR A 65 31.34 -3.68 1.86
C THR A 65 30.62 -2.36 2.13
N GLU A 66 29.38 -2.45 2.67
CA GLU A 66 28.64 -1.25 3.11
C GLU A 66 29.42 -0.43 4.14
N GLU A 67 30.17 -1.09 5.02
CA GLU A 67 31.00 -0.44 6.04
C GLU A 67 32.11 0.40 5.40
N GLN A 68 32.82 -0.12 4.40
CA GLN A 68 33.84 0.60 3.65
C GLN A 68 33.28 1.77 2.85
N MET A 69 32.05 1.63 2.32
CA MET A 69 31.34 2.74 1.68
C MET A 69 31.07 3.87 2.67
N ILE A 70 30.52 3.54 3.84
CA ILE A 70 30.21 4.53 4.89
C ILE A 70 31.49 5.22 5.35
N GLU A 71 32.56 4.49 5.56
CA GLU A 71 33.87 5.02 5.95
C GLU A 71 34.40 6.01 4.91
N SER A 72 34.33 5.64 3.61
CA SER A 72 34.74 6.53 2.52
C SER A 72 33.91 7.82 2.45
N LEU A 73 32.59 7.74 2.72
CA LEU A 73 31.73 8.93 2.75
C LEU A 73 32.02 9.84 3.94
N ILE A 74 32.43 9.26 5.08
CA ILE A 74 32.85 10.03 6.27
C ILE A 74 34.19 10.72 5.99
N GLU A 75 35.17 10.00 5.47
CA GLU A 75 36.50 10.55 5.15
C GLU A 75 36.43 11.68 4.13
N ASN A 76 35.60 11.55 3.09
CA ASN A 76 35.39 12.56 2.06
C ASN A 76 34.45 13.70 2.50
N GLY A 77 33.82 13.62 3.68
CA GLY A 77 32.86 14.61 4.18
C GLY A 77 31.52 14.60 3.44
N GLU A 78 31.23 13.57 2.65
CA GLU A 78 30.01 13.46 1.82
C GLU A 78 28.84 12.79 2.53
N ILE A 79 29.05 12.27 3.74
CA ILE A 79 28.03 11.53 4.52
C ILE A 79 26.73 12.34 4.68
N TRP A 80 26.81 13.63 4.93
CA TRP A 80 25.65 14.48 5.13
C TRP A 80 24.87 14.73 3.84
N ASN A 81 25.56 14.81 2.70
CA ASN A 81 24.93 14.91 1.40
C ASN A 81 24.15 13.61 1.08
N TRP A 82 24.75 12.46 1.32
CA TRP A 82 24.11 11.16 1.13
C TRP A 82 22.87 11.00 2.01
N VAL A 83 22.98 11.26 3.31
CA VAL A 83 21.83 11.25 4.24
C VAL A 83 20.76 12.22 3.81
N GLY A 84 21.12 13.41 3.35
CA GLY A 84 20.20 14.41 2.82
C GLY A 84 19.41 13.89 1.62
N TRP A 85 20.08 13.25 0.66
CA TRP A 85 19.40 12.65 -0.51
C TRP A 85 18.46 11.50 -0.14
N ILE A 86 18.83 10.65 0.81
CA ILE A 86 17.97 9.58 1.33
C ILE A 86 16.70 10.17 1.95
N ILE A 87 16.84 11.21 2.79
CA ILE A 87 15.70 11.86 3.43
C ILE A 87 14.77 12.48 2.37
N VAL A 88 15.32 13.21 1.41
CA VAL A 88 14.54 13.82 0.32
C VAL A 88 13.81 12.74 -0.50
N ALA A 89 14.51 11.69 -0.90
CA ALA A 89 13.91 10.58 -1.64
C ALA A 89 12.82 9.85 -0.83
N ALA A 90 13.05 9.63 0.46
CA ALA A 90 12.06 9.03 1.36
C ALA A 90 10.80 9.89 1.49
N VAL A 91 10.97 11.22 1.66
CA VAL A 91 9.84 12.16 1.75
C VAL A 91 9.05 12.17 0.45
N ILE A 92 9.70 12.26 -0.70
CA ILE A 92 9.03 12.22 -2.01
C ILE A 92 8.29 10.90 -2.18
N SER A 93 8.96 9.77 -1.93
CA SER A 93 8.37 8.44 -2.06
C SER A 93 7.16 8.25 -1.12
N PHE A 94 7.24 8.79 0.09
CA PHE A 94 6.13 8.78 1.04
C PHE A 94 4.91 9.52 0.47
N PHE A 95 5.04 10.78 0.09
CA PHE A 95 3.91 11.58 -0.38
C PHE A 95 3.34 11.06 -1.70
N VAL A 96 4.19 10.70 -2.65
CA VAL A 96 3.73 10.18 -3.96
C VAL A 96 3.15 8.78 -3.80
N GLY A 97 3.72 7.92 -2.96
CA GLY A 97 3.20 6.59 -2.66
C GLY A 97 1.79 6.62 -2.10
N TYR A 98 1.51 7.51 -1.14
CA TYR A 98 0.13 7.70 -0.63
C TYR A 98 -0.82 8.24 -1.69
N PHE A 99 -0.35 9.15 -2.54
CA PHE A 99 -1.15 9.66 -3.65
C PHE A 99 -1.55 8.55 -4.64
N LEU A 100 -0.61 7.69 -5.03
CA LEU A 100 -0.88 6.54 -5.88
C LEU A 100 -1.82 5.52 -5.20
N SER A 101 -1.71 5.36 -3.88
CA SER A 101 -2.62 4.50 -3.12
C SER A 101 -4.07 4.99 -3.20
N ILE A 102 -4.31 6.31 -3.09
CA ILE A 102 -5.66 6.87 -3.26
C ILE A 102 -6.20 6.53 -4.65
N ILE A 103 -5.41 6.75 -5.69
CA ILE A 103 -5.81 6.46 -7.07
C ILE A 103 -6.18 4.99 -7.20
N THR A 104 -5.36 4.08 -6.66
CA THR A 104 -5.62 2.63 -6.69
C THR A 104 -6.96 2.28 -6.00
N TYR A 105 -7.23 2.82 -4.81
CA TYR A 105 -8.49 2.56 -4.10
C TYR A 105 -9.71 3.12 -4.85
N ARG A 106 -9.57 4.29 -5.48
CA ARG A 106 -10.64 4.90 -6.28
C ARG A 106 -10.89 4.10 -7.55
N MET A 107 -9.84 3.76 -8.29
CA MET A 107 -9.93 2.90 -9.48
C MET A 107 -10.59 1.56 -9.15
N LEU A 108 -10.23 0.94 -8.01
CA LEU A 108 -10.84 -0.31 -7.56
C LEU A 108 -12.34 -0.13 -7.32
N ASN A 109 -12.75 0.96 -6.68
CA ASN A 109 -14.17 1.25 -6.45
C ASN A 109 -14.94 1.46 -7.76
N THR A 110 -14.38 2.22 -8.71
CA THR A 110 -14.94 2.45 -10.06
C THR A 110 -15.06 1.13 -10.83
N ALA A 111 -14.02 0.29 -10.76
CA ALA A 111 -14.01 -1.03 -11.38
C ALA A 111 -15.08 -1.97 -10.80
N ILE A 112 -15.27 -1.98 -9.47
CA ILE A 112 -16.31 -2.79 -8.79
C ILE A 112 -17.71 -2.36 -9.23
N LYS A 113 -17.94 -1.06 -9.44
CA LYS A 113 -19.20 -0.53 -9.97
C LYS A 113 -19.44 -0.87 -11.45
N GLY A 114 -18.45 -1.42 -12.12
CA GLY A 114 -18.52 -1.74 -13.57
C GLY A 114 -18.38 -0.54 -14.49
N GLU A 115 -17.99 0.61 -13.95
CA GLU A 115 -17.80 1.86 -14.69
C GLU A 115 -16.45 1.86 -15.41
N LYS A 116 -16.33 2.70 -16.47
CA LYS A 116 -15.04 2.88 -17.14
C LYS A 116 -14.12 3.74 -16.29
N ILE A 117 -12.87 3.28 -16.13
CA ILE A 117 -11.85 4.02 -15.38
C ILE A 117 -11.35 5.18 -16.25
N ASP A 118 -11.62 6.42 -15.82
CA ASP A 118 -11.02 7.63 -16.37
C ASP A 118 -9.87 8.09 -15.46
N LEU A 119 -8.64 7.77 -15.87
CA LEU A 119 -7.44 8.09 -15.09
C LEU A 119 -7.34 9.58 -14.77
N THR A 120 -7.71 10.46 -15.73
CA THR A 120 -7.62 11.90 -15.51
C THR A 120 -8.56 12.38 -14.40
N ALA A 121 -9.79 11.86 -14.40
CA ALA A 121 -10.77 12.15 -13.36
C ALA A 121 -10.32 11.59 -12.00
N GLU A 122 -9.77 10.37 -11.97
CA GLU A 122 -9.30 9.76 -10.72
C GLU A 122 -8.10 10.52 -10.13
N PHE A 123 -7.15 10.97 -10.96
CA PHE A 123 -6.03 11.83 -10.51
C PHE A 123 -6.52 13.14 -9.90
N LYS A 124 -7.43 13.85 -10.57
CA LYS A 124 -7.99 15.12 -10.10
C LYS A 124 -8.72 14.96 -8.76
N ASN A 125 -9.52 13.91 -8.65
CA ASN A 125 -10.27 13.62 -7.44
C ASN A 125 -9.37 13.15 -6.30
N ALA A 126 -8.32 12.38 -6.57
CA ALA A 126 -7.32 11.97 -5.60
C ALA A 126 -6.63 13.18 -4.97
N PHE A 127 -6.26 14.17 -5.78
CA PHE A 127 -5.62 15.39 -5.28
C PHE A 127 -6.52 16.16 -4.31
N ARG A 128 -7.82 16.21 -4.59
CA ARG A 128 -8.79 16.91 -3.74
C ARG A 128 -8.99 16.23 -2.37
N GLY A 129 -8.90 14.89 -2.31
CA GLY A 129 -9.07 14.11 -1.07
C GLY A 129 -7.77 13.78 -0.34
N TYR A 130 -6.62 14.23 -0.85
CA TYR A 130 -5.30 13.78 -0.41
C TYR A 130 -5.06 13.97 1.11
N TRP A 131 -5.28 15.18 1.61
CA TRP A 131 -5.03 15.49 3.02
C TRP A 131 -5.93 14.73 3.98
N PHE A 132 -7.19 14.52 3.59
CA PHE A 132 -8.11 13.72 4.37
C PHE A 132 -7.67 12.26 4.42
N PHE A 133 -7.31 11.70 3.27
CA PHE A 133 -6.81 10.32 3.19
C PHE A 133 -5.53 10.13 4.01
N LEU A 134 -4.59 11.06 3.87
CA LEU A 134 -3.32 11.02 4.62
C LEU A 134 -3.58 11.01 6.14
N GLY A 135 -4.46 11.89 6.61
CA GLY A 135 -4.85 11.93 8.02
C GLY A 135 -5.54 10.64 8.48
N ALA A 136 -6.49 10.13 7.71
CA ALA A 136 -7.20 8.88 8.02
C ALA A 136 -6.24 7.68 8.05
N TYR A 137 -5.31 7.61 7.09
CA TYR A 137 -4.32 6.54 7.03
C TYR A 137 -3.31 6.61 8.18
N LEU A 138 -2.90 7.81 8.58
CA LEU A 138 -2.00 8.02 9.72
C LEU A 138 -2.66 7.54 11.01
N VAL A 139 -3.91 7.93 11.27
CA VAL A 139 -4.67 7.46 12.45
C VAL A 139 -4.86 5.94 12.39
N TYR A 140 -5.21 5.39 11.24
CA TYR A 140 -5.31 3.95 11.01
C TYR A 140 -4.01 3.23 11.36
N SER A 141 -2.85 3.72 10.88
CA SER A 141 -1.54 3.14 11.14
C SER A 141 -1.19 3.17 12.64
N ILE A 142 -1.44 4.29 13.31
CA ILE A 142 -1.18 4.44 14.76
C ILE A 142 -2.00 3.41 15.55
N ILE A 143 -3.29 3.25 15.23
CA ILE A 143 -4.16 2.30 15.93
C ILE A 143 -3.63 0.87 15.78
N ILE A 144 -3.19 0.47 14.57
CA ILE A 144 -2.66 -0.87 14.33
C ILE A 144 -1.33 -1.07 15.05
N VAL A 145 -0.40 -0.10 14.95
CA VAL A 145 0.90 -0.18 15.61
C VAL A 145 0.72 -0.27 17.13
N MET A 146 -0.14 0.55 17.72
CA MET A 146 -0.48 0.46 19.15
C MET A 146 -1.06 -0.91 19.52
N GLY A 147 -1.95 -1.45 18.69
CA GLY A 147 -2.49 -2.80 18.89
C GLY A 147 -1.41 -3.89 18.84
N MET A 148 -0.45 -3.77 17.91
CA MET A 148 0.68 -4.69 17.77
C MET A 148 1.67 -4.60 18.95
N ILE A 149 1.93 -3.40 19.46
CA ILE A 149 2.80 -3.17 20.63
C ILE A 149 2.16 -3.79 21.88
N CYS A 150 0.84 -3.63 22.07
CA CYS A 150 0.14 -4.22 23.20
C CYS A 150 0.18 -5.75 23.17
N CYS A 151 -0.14 -6.33 22.03
CA CYS A 151 -0.08 -7.76 21.73
C CYS A 151 -0.26 -7.98 20.21
N ILE A 152 0.39 -8.98 19.67
CA ILE A 152 0.28 -9.31 18.23
C ILE A 152 -1.18 -9.67 17.85
N LEU A 153 -1.88 -10.44 18.68
CA LEU A 153 -3.25 -10.89 18.38
C LEU A 153 -4.25 -9.74 18.27
N PRO A 154 -4.36 -8.78 19.23
CA PRO A 154 -5.25 -7.64 19.06
C PRO A 154 -4.83 -6.72 17.91
N GLY A 155 -3.52 -6.63 17.60
CA GLY A 155 -3.04 -5.89 16.43
C GLY A 155 -3.58 -6.48 15.11
N ILE A 156 -3.48 -7.79 14.94
CA ILE A 156 -4.03 -8.51 13.77
C ILE A 156 -5.56 -8.34 13.72
N TYR A 157 -6.24 -8.45 14.87
CA TYR A 157 -7.69 -8.26 14.94
C TYR A 157 -8.09 -6.86 14.47
N LEU A 158 -7.42 -5.81 14.94
CA LEU A 158 -7.67 -4.42 14.54
C LEU A 158 -7.35 -4.20 13.05
N ALA A 159 -6.25 -4.78 12.55
CA ALA A 159 -5.87 -4.68 11.14
C ALA A 159 -6.97 -5.23 10.22
N ILE A 160 -7.54 -6.39 10.56
CA ILE A 160 -8.65 -6.98 9.80
C ILE A 160 -9.93 -6.15 9.92
N ARG A 161 -10.24 -5.65 11.14
CA ARG A 161 -11.45 -4.85 11.38
C ARG A 161 -11.44 -3.52 10.65
N LEU A 162 -10.28 -2.92 10.50
CA LEU A 162 -10.10 -1.59 9.93
C LEU A 162 -9.55 -1.61 8.49
N MET A 163 -9.43 -2.79 7.87
CA MET A 163 -8.79 -2.93 6.55
C MET A 163 -9.47 -2.12 5.44
N PHE A 164 -10.77 -1.85 5.56
CA PHE A 164 -11.50 -1.05 4.56
C PHE A 164 -11.46 0.45 4.84
N THR A 165 -10.92 0.90 5.98
CA THR A 165 -10.83 2.32 6.33
C THR A 165 -10.11 3.15 5.26
N PRO A 166 -8.93 2.76 4.74
CA PRO A 166 -8.27 3.51 3.68
C PRO A 166 -9.09 3.61 2.39
N MET A 167 -9.78 2.53 2.02
CA MET A 167 -10.65 2.53 0.84
C MET A 167 -11.83 3.49 1.00
N ILE A 168 -12.47 3.52 2.19
CA ILE A 168 -13.57 4.43 2.49
C ILE A 168 -13.09 5.88 2.46
N ALA A 169 -11.94 6.17 3.10
CA ALA A 169 -11.36 7.50 3.12
C ALA A 169 -10.95 8.01 1.73
N ALA A 170 -10.44 7.14 0.87
CA ALA A 170 -10.07 7.50 -0.50
C ALA A 170 -11.28 7.86 -1.37
N ASN A 171 -12.43 7.19 -1.15
CA ASN A 171 -13.61 7.36 -1.98
C ASN A 171 -14.60 8.40 -1.43
N HIS A 172 -14.56 8.68 -0.12
CA HIS A 172 -15.49 9.56 0.58
C HIS A 172 -14.75 10.57 1.47
N PRO A 173 -14.03 11.54 0.87
CA PRO A 173 -13.27 12.54 1.63
C PRO A 173 -14.15 13.51 2.44
N GLU A 174 -15.47 13.51 2.22
CA GLU A 174 -16.46 14.29 2.95
C GLU A 174 -16.89 13.67 4.29
N VAL A 175 -16.58 12.39 4.51
CA VAL A 175 -16.99 11.63 5.69
C VAL A 175 -16.03 11.89 6.85
N ALA A 176 -16.53 12.02 8.08
CA ALA A 176 -15.64 12.16 9.24
C ALA A 176 -14.76 10.91 9.46
N PHE A 177 -13.57 11.08 10.02
CA PHE A 177 -12.65 9.96 10.30
C PHE A 177 -13.33 8.86 11.12
N SER A 178 -14.05 9.24 12.18
CA SER A 178 -14.81 8.31 13.04
C SER A 178 -15.78 7.44 12.26
N ASP A 179 -16.45 8.03 11.25
CA ASP A 179 -17.44 7.33 10.45
C ASP A 179 -16.76 6.34 9.47
N ALA A 180 -15.61 6.69 8.91
CA ALA A 180 -14.83 5.77 8.07
C ALA A 180 -14.39 4.53 8.88
N PHE A 181 -13.92 4.72 10.12
CA PHE A 181 -13.60 3.61 11.04
C PHE A 181 -14.81 2.78 11.41
N SER A 182 -15.92 3.45 11.79
CA SER A 182 -17.17 2.79 12.15
C SER A 182 -17.74 1.95 11.00
N ARG A 183 -17.73 2.49 9.77
CA ARG A 183 -18.17 1.77 8.57
C ARG A 183 -17.29 0.55 8.29
N SER A 184 -15.96 0.68 8.36
CA SER A 184 -15.04 -0.45 8.19
C SER A 184 -15.30 -1.54 9.22
N TRP A 185 -15.49 -1.15 10.50
CA TRP A 185 -15.83 -2.05 11.58
C TRP A 185 -17.13 -2.81 11.35
N GLN A 186 -18.17 -2.11 10.88
CA GLN A 186 -19.47 -2.71 10.56
C GLN A 186 -19.40 -3.68 9.38
N MET A 187 -18.69 -3.30 8.30
CA MET A 187 -18.51 -4.15 7.11
C MET A 187 -17.80 -5.47 7.42
N THR A 188 -16.86 -5.45 8.37
CA THR A 188 -16.08 -6.65 8.75
C THR A 188 -16.76 -7.48 9.85
N LYS A 189 -17.86 -6.98 10.42
CA LYS A 189 -18.59 -7.69 11.46
C LYS A 189 -19.20 -9.00 10.93
N GLY A 190 -18.90 -10.11 11.60
CA GLY A 190 -19.37 -11.44 11.20
C GLY A 190 -18.51 -12.16 10.17
N HIS A 191 -17.59 -11.46 9.50
CA HIS A 191 -16.76 -12.03 8.42
C HIS A 191 -15.27 -12.14 8.78
N PHE A 192 -14.93 -12.01 10.05
CA PHE A 192 -13.53 -11.98 10.54
C PHE A 192 -12.70 -13.18 10.04
N TRP A 193 -13.19 -14.39 10.19
CA TRP A 193 -12.46 -15.61 9.80
C TRP A 193 -12.23 -15.70 8.29
N ILE A 194 -13.20 -15.28 7.50
CA ILE A 194 -13.07 -15.29 6.02
C ILE A 194 -12.01 -14.27 5.59
N LEU A 195 -12.03 -13.07 6.19
CA LEU A 195 -11.06 -12.02 5.91
C LEU A 195 -9.65 -12.41 6.39
N LEU A 196 -9.53 -13.07 7.54
CA LEU A 196 -8.27 -13.61 8.03
C LEU A 196 -7.69 -14.64 7.05
N TRP A 197 -8.50 -15.61 6.60
CA TRP A 197 -8.08 -16.60 5.62
C TRP A 197 -7.69 -15.97 4.29
N LEU A 198 -8.46 -15.00 3.81
CA LEU A 198 -8.13 -14.25 2.59
C LEU A 198 -6.77 -13.56 2.75
N GLY A 199 -6.51 -12.93 3.89
CA GLY A 199 -5.22 -12.31 4.18
C GLY A 199 -4.06 -13.32 4.15
N ILE A 200 -4.22 -14.49 4.75
CA ILE A 200 -3.22 -15.57 4.74
C ILE A 200 -2.92 -16.03 3.30
N VAL A 201 -3.96 -16.23 2.50
CA VAL A 201 -3.80 -16.64 1.09
C VAL A 201 -3.08 -15.57 0.28
N VAL A 202 -3.43 -14.29 0.46
CA VAL A 202 -2.75 -13.17 -0.22
C VAL A 202 -1.26 -13.09 0.18
N ILE A 203 -0.94 -13.27 1.47
CA ILE A 203 0.45 -13.33 1.95
C ILE A 203 1.17 -14.52 1.28
N GLY A 204 0.55 -15.68 1.22
CA GLY A 204 1.11 -16.86 0.57
C GLY A 204 1.43 -16.62 -0.91
N ILE A 205 0.51 -16.00 -1.65
CA ILE A 205 0.72 -15.64 -3.06
C ILE A 205 1.90 -14.66 -3.20
N ASN A 206 2.00 -13.66 -2.30
CA ASN A 206 3.12 -12.72 -2.33
C ASN A 206 4.47 -13.39 -2.05
N ILE A 207 4.53 -14.34 -1.10
CA ILE A 207 5.76 -15.12 -0.81
C ILE A 207 6.16 -15.94 -2.04
N ILE A 208 5.21 -16.62 -2.68
CA ILE A 208 5.48 -17.39 -3.91
C ILE A 208 5.98 -16.46 -5.02
N GLY A 209 5.35 -15.28 -5.20
CA GLY A 209 5.78 -14.27 -6.17
C GLY A 209 7.20 -13.80 -5.91
N LEU A 210 7.55 -13.54 -4.65
CA LEU A 210 8.90 -13.15 -4.25
C LEU A 210 9.93 -14.24 -4.58
N ILE A 211 9.64 -15.50 -4.26
CA ILE A 211 10.51 -16.64 -4.56
C ILE A 211 10.70 -16.77 -6.07
N CYS A 212 9.62 -16.69 -6.86
CA CYS A 212 9.70 -16.77 -8.31
C CYS A 212 10.55 -15.64 -8.94
N CYS A 213 10.46 -14.42 -8.38
CA CYS A 213 11.27 -13.28 -8.85
C CYS A 213 12.75 -13.37 -8.40
N CYS A 214 13.03 -14.01 -7.23
CA CYS A 214 14.42 -14.16 -6.75
C CYS A 214 15.15 -15.36 -7.34
N VAL A 215 14.48 -16.31 -7.97
CA VAL A 215 15.09 -17.51 -8.60
C VAL A 215 15.32 -17.33 -10.11
N GLY A 216 14.86 -16.22 -10.71
CA GLY A 216 15.11 -15.79 -12.09
C GLY A 216 16.06 -14.64 -12.13
#